data_550cdcbe2af601efe595d5984696ab31
#
_entry.id   550cdcbe2af601efe595d5984696ab31
#
_cell.length_a   1.000
_cell.length_b   1.000
_cell.length_c   1.000
_cell.angle_alpha   90.00
_cell.angle_beta   90.00
_cell.angle_gamma   90.00
#
_symmetry.space_group_name_H-M   'P 1'
#
loop_
_entity.id
_entity.type
_entity.pdbx_description
1 polymer ?
#
loop_
_entity_poly.entity_id
_entity_poly.type
_entity_poly.pdbx_seq_one_letter_code
_entity_poly.pdbx_strand_id
1 'polypeptide(L)'
;MDKSDLPEFRAWALLSEMTLQEKLVMLHGPEAPLPSCECKPGQPHFSPSCAYTGNVEENTRLGIPPIHMNDGPQGFRDSVYPGTSTQFPSGLALAASWDVSAVEAWGSAMGSEFRAKGANVQLGPGICLARVPTNGRNFEYLSGEDPFLGYILAGAAVRGIQSQGVIANAKHWVNNNQETNRTTVNEIVDERTRFEVSWQK
;
A
#
# COMPACT_ATOMS: atom_id res chain seq x y z
N MET A 1 25.72 -9.38 7.75
CA MET A 1 25.50 -7.95 8.08
C MET A 1 25.03 -7.84 9.51
N ASP A 2 25.65 -6.95 10.28
CA ASP A 2 25.23 -6.70 11.64
C ASP A 2 23.87 -5.98 11.65
N LYS A 3 22.90 -6.47 12.46
CA LYS A 3 21.59 -5.85 12.59
C LYS A 3 21.65 -4.50 13.31
N SER A 4 22.76 -4.19 13.97
CA SER A 4 23.00 -2.90 14.61
C SER A 4 23.43 -1.79 13.64
N ASP A 5 23.86 -2.16 12.41
CA ASP A 5 24.19 -1.17 11.39
C ASP A 5 22.96 -0.40 10.94
N LEU A 6 23.16 0.87 10.59
CA LEU A 6 22.09 1.70 10.03
C LEU A 6 21.48 1.02 8.79
N PRO A 7 20.15 1.12 8.62
CA PRO A 7 19.46 0.50 7.49
C PRO A 7 20.05 0.83 6.12
N GLU A 8 20.50 2.07 5.95
CA GLU A 8 21.12 2.56 4.71
C GLU A 8 22.44 1.83 4.39
N PHE A 9 23.29 1.60 5.38
CA PHE A 9 24.54 0.86 5.19
C PHE A 9 24.28 -0.59 4.81
N ARG A 10 23.29 -1.22 5.45
CA ARG A 10 22.89 -2.58 5.12
C ARG A 10 22.31 -2.68 3.70
N ALA A 11 21.51 -1.69 3.30
CA ALA A 11 20.96 -1.61 1.94
C ALA A 11 22.06 -1.42 0.90
N TRP A 12 23.02 -0.52 1.14
CA TRP A 12 24.17 -0.31 0.24
C TRP A 12 25.05 -1.54 0.12
N ALA A 13 25.30 -2.24 1.22
CA ALA A 13 26.08 -3.48 1.19
C ALA A 13 25.39 -4.54 0.32
N LEU A 14 24.08 -4.77 0.49
CA LEU A 14 23.30 -5.67 -0.38
C LEU A 14 23.32 -5.23 -1.83
N LEU A 15 23.10 -3.94 -2.09
CA LEU A 15 23.08 -3.39 -3.43
C LEU A 15 24.41 -3.56 -4.16
N SER A 16 25.54 -3.49 -3.46
CA SER A 16 26.85 -3.71 -4.04
C SER A 16 27.10 -5.16 -4.48
N GLU A 17 26.46 -6.12 -3.80
CA GLU A 17 26.56 -7.54 -4.12
C GLU A 17 25.60 -7.97 -5.24
N MET A 18 24.59 -7.16 -5.55
CA MET A 18 23.61 -7.48 -6.59
C MET A 18 24.15 -7.28 -7.99
N THR A 19 23.89 -8.26 -8.85
CA THR A 19 24.07 -8.12 -10.30
C THR A 19 23.05 -7.12 -10.90
N LEU A 20 23.33 -6.65 -12.11
CA LEU A 20 22.38 -5.76 -12.81
C LEU A 20 21.03 -6.45 -13.01
N GLN A 21 21.01 -7.73 -13.37
CA GLN A 21 19.77 -8.48 -13.57
C GLN A 21 18.92 -8.56 -12.29
N GLU A 22 19.56 -8.86 -11.15
CA GLU A 22 18.86 -8.89 -9.86
C GLU A 22 18.27 -7.53 -9.47
N LYS A 23 18.97 -6.44 -9.78
CA LYS A 23 18.47 -5.08 -9.57
C LYS A 23 17.24 -4.80 -10.46
N LEU A 24 17.28 -5.21 -11.72
CA LEU A 24 16.16 -5.02 -12.65
C LEU A 24 14.92 -5.82 -12.22
N VAL A 25 15.09 -7.08 -11.80
CA VAL A 25 13.99 -7.91 -11.29
C VAL A 25 13.29 -7.24 -10.10
N MET A 26 14.03 -6.61 -9.19
CA MET A 26 13.44 -5.88 -8.08
C MET A 26 12.61 -4.66 -8.49
N LEU A 27 12.87 -4.09 -9.67
CA LEU A 27 12.17 -2.90 -10.15
C LEU A 27 10.87 -3.21 -10.92
N HIS A 28 10.82 -4.34 -11.61
CA HIS A 28 9.66 -4.65 -12.47
C HIS A 28 8.87 -5.89 -12.06
N GLY A 29 9.30 -6.59 -11.00
CA GLY A 29 8.67 -7.85 -10.59
C GLY A 29 8.97 -9.00 -11.56
N PRO A 30 8.18 -10.09 -11.56
CA PRO A 30 8.42 -11.26 -12.39
C PRO A 30 8.34 -10.93 -13.89
N GLU A 31 9.25 -11.50 -14.69
CA GLU A 31 9.37 -11.25 -16.13
C GLU A 31 8.21 -11.79 -16.97
N ALA A 32 7.53 -12.80 -16.50
CA ALA A 32 6.35 -13.33 -17.19
C ALA A 32 5.07 -12.81 -16.54
N PRO A 33 4.03 -12.48 -17.33
CA PRO A 33 2.71 -12.43 -16.74
C PRO A 33 2.51 -13.77 -16.06
N LEU A 34 2.21 -13.74 -14.74
CA LEU A 34 1.83 -14.94 -14.03
C LEU A 34 0.81 -15.66 -14.91
N PRO A 35 1.02 -16.93 -15.27
CA PRO A 35 0.09 -17.66 -16.13
C PRO A 35 -1.27 -17.40 -15.53
N SER A 36 -2.26 -17.06 -16.35
CA SER A 36 -3.58 -16.58 -15.92
C SER A 36 -3.94 -17.29 -14.62
N CYS A 37 -3.76 -16.59 -13.50
CA CYS A 37 -3.93 -17.19 -12.19
C CYS A 37 -5.42 -17.44 -12.05
N GLU A 38 -5.89 -18.56 -12.57
CA GLU A 38 -7.15 -19.13 -12.12
C GLU A 38 -6.95 -19.59 -10.69
N CYS A 39 -6.86 -18.62 -9.79
CA CYS A 39 -6.77 -18.89 -8.36
C CYS A 39 -8.10 -19.46 -7.87
N LYS A 40 -8.34 -20.72 -8.18
CA LYS A 40 -9.46 -21.46 -7.59
C LYS A 40 -8.95 -22.19 -6.35
N PRO A 41 -9.56 -21.97 -5.18
CA PRO A 41 -9.24 -22.71 -3.97
C PRO A 41 -9.23 -24.21 -4.23
N GLY A 42 -8.18 -24.90 -3.78
CA GLY A 42 -8.07 -26.36 -3.92
C GLY A 42 -7.39 -26.84 -5.22
N GLN A 43 -6.91 -25.97 -6.07
CA GLN A 43 -6.13 -26.38 -7.24
C GLN A 43 -4.66 -26.64 -6.87
N PRO A 44 -4.03 -27.69 -7.42
CA PRO A 44 -2.66 -28.10 -7.08
C PRO A 44 -1.56 -27.12 -7.54
N HIS A 45 -1.91 -26.07 -8.26
CA HIS A 45 -1.00 -25.05 -8.76
C HIS A 45 -1.26 -23.67 -8.15
N PHE A 46 -1.80 -23.64 -6.93
CA PHE A 46 -1.95 -22.39 -6.21
C PHE A 46 -0.56 -21.76 -5.95
N SER A 47 -0.24 -20.70 -6.68
CA SER A 47 0.91 -19.87 -6.36
C SER A 47 0.49 -18.80 -5.35
N PRO A 48 1.18 -18.65 -4.21
CA PRO A 48 0.91 -17.54 -3.28
C PRO A 48 0.94 -16.17 -3.98
N SER A 49 1.74 -16.01 -5.02
CA SER A 49 1.80 -14.79 -5.82
C SER A 49 0.48 -14.39 -6.49
N CYS A 50 -0.43 -15.34 -6.70
CA CYS A 50 -1.77 -15.05 -7.22
C CYS A 50 -2.69 -14.34 -6.21
N ALA A 51 -2.36 -14.42 -4.93
CA ALA A 51 -3.17 -13.80 -3.86
C ALA A 51 -2.92 -12.30 -3.73
N TYR A 52 -1.86 -11.78 -4.35
CA TYR A 52 -1.41 -10.40 -4.14
C TYR A 52 -1.51 -9.57 -5.40
N THR A 53 -1.75 -8.28 -5.22
CA THR A 53 -1.86 -7.30 -6.31
C THR A 53 -0.53 -7.05 -7.00
N GLY A 54 0.58 -7.14 -6.26
CA GLY A 54 1.93 -6.99 -6.78
C GLY A 54 2.91 -7.89 -6.06
N ASN A 55 3.91 -8.36 -6.80
CA ASN A 55 4.93 -9.26 -6.29
C ASN A 55 6.31 -8.86 -6.80
N VAL A 56 7.31 -9.02 -5.92
CA VAL A 56 8.72 -9.07 -6.29
C VAL A 56 9.25 -10.40 -5.78
N GLU A 57 9.92 -11.14 -6.66
CA GLU A 57 10.45 -12.46 -6.32
C GLU A 57 11.60 -12.36 -5.31
N GLU A 58 11.79 -13.42 -4.55
CA GLU A 58 12.92 -13.54 -3.62
C GLU A 58 14.26 -13.57 -4.37
N ASN A 59 15.28 -13.02 -3.77
CA ASN A 59 16.66 -13.29 -4.17
C ASN A 59 17.31 -14.26 -3.19
N THR A 60 17.22 -15.56 -3.50
CA THR A 60 17.73 -16.63 -2.63
C THR A 60 19.23 -16.54 -2.42
N ARG A 61 19.99 -16.09 -3.43
CA ARG A 61 21.46 -15.93 -3.36
C ARG A 61 21.88 -14.93 -2.29
N LEU A 62 21.12 -13.86 -2.15
CA LEU A 62 21.41 -12.80 -1.18
C LEU A 62 20.53 -12.86 0.07
N GLY A 63 19.61 -13.82 0.14
CA GLY A 63 18.68 -13.95 1.26
C GLY A 63 17.67 -12.79 1.35
N ILE A 64 17.35 -12.16 0.23
CA ILE A 64 16.34 -11.10 0.18
C ILE A 64 14.97 -11.79 0.06
N PRO A 65 14.05 -11.57 1.01
CA PRO A 65 12.72 -12.18 0.97
C PRO A 65 11.87 -11.58 -0.16
N PRO A 66 10.81 -12.29 -0.60
CA PRO A 66 9.90 -11.76 -1.59
C PRO A 66 9.12 -10.56 -1.04
N ILE A 67 8.67 -9.69 -1.94
CA ILE A 67 7.76 -8.60 -1.60
C ILE A 67 6.38 -8.95 -2.14
N HIS A 68 5.42 -9.05 -1.22
CA HIS A 68 4.01 -9.30 -1.51
C HIS A 68 3.20 -8.07 -1.16
N MET A 69 2.73 -7.35 -2.19
CA MET A 69 1.95 -6.14 -2.06
C MET A 69 0.48 -6.45 -2.27
N ASN A 70 -0.38 -6.04 -1.35
CA ASN A 70 -1.80 -6.18 -1.58
C ASN A 70 -2.58 -4.90 -1.34
N ASP A 71 -3.70 -4.80 -2.01
CA ASP A 71 -4.68 -3.74 -1.85
C ASP A 71 -5.55 -4.09 -0.63
N GLY A 72 -5.94 -3.21 0.20
CA GLY A 72 -6.26 -1.84 0.03
C GLY A 72 -6.35 -1.07 1.34
N PRO A 73 -6.86 0.16 1.26
CA PRO A 73 -6.98 1.07 2.40
C PRO A 73 -8.14 0.77 3.35
N GLN A 74 -8.96 -0.25 3.10
CA GLN A 74 -10.12 -0.61 3.93
C GLN A 74 -10.15 -2.08 4.33
N GLY A 75 -9.03 -2.78 4.15
CA GLY A 75 -8.87 -4.19 4.44
C GLY A 75 -8.15 -4.93 3.34
N PHE A 76 -7.77 -6.15 3.65
CA PHE A 76 -7.06 -7.02 2.72
C PHE A 76 -7.99 -7.44 1.57
N ARG A 77 -7.60 -7.16 0.34
CA ARG A 77 -8.34 -7.60 -0.84
C ARG A 77 -8.07 -9.07 -1.11
N ASP A 78 -8.93 -9.93 -0.58
CA ASP A 78 -8.80 -11.37 -0.77
C ASP A 78 -9.63 -11.86 -1.95
N SER A 79 -8.97 -12.07 -3.08
CA SER A 79 -9.60 -12.63 -4.28
C SER A 79 -9.59 -14.16 -4.30
N VAL A 80 -8.82 -14.79 -3.41
CA VAL A 80 -8.60 -16.23 -3.37
C VAL A 80 -9.54 -16.91 -2.38
N TYR A 81 -9.68 -16.32 -1.20
CA TYR A 81 -10.54 -16.83 -0.13
C TYR A 81 -11.57 -15.75 0.28
N PRO A 82 -12.59 -15.49 -0.56
CA PRO A 82 -13.61 -14.51 -0.26
C PRO A 82 -14.28 -14.78 1.10
N GLY A 83 -14.51 -13.73 1.87
CA GLY A 83 -15.14 -13.83 3.18
C GLY A 83 -14.17 -14.16 4.34
N THR A 84 -12.86 -14.21 4.08
CA THR A 84 -11.84 -14.44 5.12
C THR A 84 -11.07 -13.17 5.51
N SER A 85 -11.44 -12.01 4.99
CA SER A 85 -10.87 -10.72 5.35
C SER A 85 -11.88 -9.83 6.05
N THR A 86 -11.38 -8.96 6.92
CA THR A 86 -12.19 -8.00 7.67
C THR A 86 -12.51 -6.79 6.79
N GLN A 87 -13.79 -6.42 6.74
CA GLN A 87 -14.22 -5.14 6.17
C GLN A 87 -14.07 -4.06 7.23
N PHE A 88 -12.97 -3.33 7.18
CA PHE A 88 -12.72 -2.22 8.09
C PHE A 88 -13.55 -0.96 7.73
N PRO A 89 -13.74 -0.04 8.69
CA PRO A 89 -14.35 1.25 8.40
C PRO A 89 -13.62 1.99 7.28
N SER A 90 -14.36 2.77 6.49
CA SER A 90 -13.75 3.56 5.43
C SER A 90 -12.86 4.67 6.00
N GLY A 91 -11.85 5.12 5.23
CA GLY A 91 -10.97 6.21 5.63
C GLY A 91 -11.75 7.48 5.97
N LEU A 92 -12.79 7.80 5.19
CA LEU A 92 -13.63 8.98 5.44
C LEU A 92 -14.41 8.87 6.77
N ALA A 93 -14.91 7.67 7.12
CA ALA A 93 -15.59 7.45 8.40
C ALA A 93 -14.64 7.62 9.58
N LEU A 94 -13.40 7.16 9.45
CA LEU A 94 -12.35 7.37 10.44
C LEU A 94 -11.94 8.84 10.55
N ALA A 95 -11.80 9.55 9.44
CA ALA A 95 -11.52 10.98 9.43
C ALA A 95 -12.62 11.76 10.17
N ALA A 96 -13.89 11.39 9.98
CA ALA A 96 -15.03 12.00 10.65
C ALA A 96 -15.05 11.76 12.17
N SER A 97 -14.31 10.80 12.68
CA SER A 97 -14.17 10.58 14.15
C SER A 97 -13.27 11.60 14.84
N TRP A 98 -12.35 12.23 14.10
CA TRP A 98 -11.31 13.14 14.65
C TRP A 98 -10.41 12.49 15.71
N ASP A 99 -10.43 11.16 15.79
CA ASP A 99 -9.70 10.38 16.80
C ASP A 99 -8.43 9.76 16.20
N VAL A 100 -7.30 10.37 16.50
CA VAL A 100 -5.96 9.92 16.07
C VAL A 100 -5.65 8.51 16.60
N SER A 101 -6.09 8.22 17.83
CA SER A 101 -5.83 6.92 18.47
C SER A 101 -6.63 5.80 17.79
N ALA A 102 -7.89 6.09 17.42
CA ALA A 102 -8.72 5.15 16.67
C ALA A 102 -8.12 4.85 15.29
N VAL A 103 -7.56 5.86 14.61
CA VAL A 103 -6.89 5.68 13.31
C VAL A 103 -5.62 4.85 13.44
N GLU A 104 -4.83 5.04 14.49
CA GLU A 104 -3.62 4.23 14.74
C GLU A 104 -4.00 2.78 15.06
N ALA A 105 -5.02 2.55 15.88
CA ALA A 105 -5.54 1.22 16.19
C ALA A 105 -6.09 0.51 14.94
N TRP A 106 -6.82 1.24 14.10
CA TRP A 106 -7.29 0.74 12.80
C TRP A 106 -6.13 0.33 11.89
N GLY A 107 -5.08 1.16 11.79
CA GLY A 107 -3.88 0.82 11.02
C GLY A 107 -3.18 -0.43 11.56
N SER A 108 -3.08 -0.58 12.89
CA SER A 108 -2.51 -1.76 13.53
C SER A 108 -3.33 -3.03 13.27
N ALA A 109 -4.65 -2.95 13.36
CA ALA A 109 -5.52 -4.10 13.09
C ALA A 109 -5.41 -4.56 11.64
N MET A 110 -5.42 -3.64 10.67
CA MET A 110 -5.19 -3.97 9.26
C MET A 110 -3.81 -4.55 9.02
N GLY A 111 -2.75 -3.92 9.52
CA GLY A 111 -1.38 -4.41 9.37
C GLY A 111 -1.22 -5.84 9.90
N SER A 112 -1.85 -6.16 11.04
CA SER A 112 -1.88 -7.50 11.59
C SER A 112 -2.54 -8.52 10.65
N GLU A 113 -3.67 -8.17 10.02
CA GLU A 113 -4.35 -9.03 9.05
C GLU A 113 -3.51 -9.22 7.78
N PHE A 114 -2.92 -8.14 7.23
CA PHE A 114 -2.02 -8.21 6.08
C PHE A 114 -0.85 -9.16 6.35
N ARG A 115 -0.20 -9.01 7.50
CA ARG A 115 0.88 -9.91 7.91
C ARG A 115 0.43 -11.36 8.05
N ALA A 116 -0.71 -11.60 8.68
CA ALA A 116 -1.26 -12.94 8.85
C ALA A 116 -1.59 -13.62 7.52
N LYS A 117 -1.96 -12.84 6.52
CA LYS A 117 -2.21 -13.30 5.14
C LYS A 117 -0.97 -13.33 4.25
N GLY A 118 0.22 -13.05 4.80
CA GLY A 118 1.50 -13.15 4.10
C GLY A 118 1.90 -11.95 3.26
N ALA A 119 1.13 -10.87 3.25
CA ALA A 119 1.53 -9.63 2.60
C ALA A 119 2.46 -8.82 3.53
N ASN A 120 3.56 -8.32 2.99
CA ASN A 120 4.50 -7.48 3.71
C ASN A 120 4.48 -6.01 3.27
N VAL A 121 3.64 -5.68 2.30
CA VAL A 121 3.34 -4.31 1.88
C VAL A 121 1.83 -4.13 1.76
N GLN A 122 1.28 -3.15 2.47
CA GLN A 122 -0.09 -2.70 2.30
C GLN A 122 -0.12 -1.49 1.37
N LEU A 123 -0.89 -1.57 0.28
CA LEU A 123 -1.16 -0.42 -0.61
C LEU A 123 -2.21 0.49 0.03
N GLY A 124 -1.77 1.23 1.00
CA GLY A 124 -2.54 2.11 1.86
C GLY A 124 -1.67 2.70 2.98
N PRO A 125 -2.15 3.71 3.72
CA PRO A 125 -3.51 4.24 3.71
C PRO A 125 -3.82 5.09 2.47
N GLY A 126 -5.13 5.30 2.20
CA GLY A 126 -5.60 6.25 1.23
C GLY A 126 -5.59 7.67 1.81
N ILE A 127 -4.88 8.60 1.17
CA ILE A 127 -4.65 9.95 1.72
C ILE A 127 -5.01 11.11 0.77
N CYS A 128 -5.60 10.83 -0.41
CA CYS A 128 -6.02 11.91 -1.30
C CYS A 128 -7.05 12.84 -0.65
N LEU A 129 -7.06 14.10 -1.08
CA LEU A 129 -8.13 15.03 -0.71
C LEU A 129 -9.39 14.77 -1.53
N ALA A 130 -10.55 14.94 -0.90
CA ALA A 130 -11.85 14.90 -1.55
C ALA A 130 -12.15 16.21 -2.28
N ARG A 131 -11.38 16.54 -3.33
CA ARG A 131 -11.49 17.79 -4.09
C ARG A 131 -12.67 17.79 -5.07
N VAL A 132 -12.99 16.64 -5.63
CA VAL A 132 -14.05 16.47 -6.62
C VAL A 132 -15.13 15.59 -6.02
N PRO A 133 -16.35 16.12 -5.75
CA PRO A 133 -17.42 15.34 -5.10
C PRO A 133 -17.79 14.07 -5.87
N THR A 134 -17.73 14.09 -7.18
CA THR A 134 -18.06 12.98 -8.07
C THR A 134 -16.90 12.04 -8.38
N ASN A 135 -15.82 12.10 -7.62
CA ASN A 135 -14.62 11.28 -7.79
C ASN A 135 -14.92 9.77 -7.86
N GLY A 136 -15.82 9.28 -7.00
CA GLY A 136 -16.15 7.85 -6.87
C GLY A 136 -15.33 7.12 -5.80
N ARG A 137 -14.23 7.70 -5.28
CA ARG A 137 -13.34 7.07 -4.29
C ARG A 137 -13.08 7.90 -3.03
N ASN A 138 -13.77 9.02 -2.86
CA ASN A 138 -13.56 9.89 -1.70
C ASN A 138 -13.75 9.17 -0.36
N PHE A 139 -14.60 8.16 -0.30
CA PHE A 139 -14.88 7.39 0.90
C PHE A 139 -13.65 6.66 1.48
N GLU A 140 -12.66 6.32 0.66
CA GLU A 140 -11.48 5.58 1.10
C GLU A 140 -10.35 6.48 1.65
N TYR A 141 -10.52 7.80 1.61
CA TYR A 141 -9.45 8.74 1.94
C TYR A 141 -9.60 9.34 3.33
N LEU A 142 -8.51 9.32 4.09
CA LEU A 142 -8.45 9.83 5.48
C LEU A 142 -8.56 11.34 5.61
N SER A 143 -8.30 12.08 4.54
CA SER A 143 -8.23 13.54 4.64
C SER A 143 -9.58 14.24 4.60
N GLY A 144 -10.64 13.59 4.05
CA GLY A 144 -11.81 14.34 3.67
C GLY A 144 -11.41 15.52 2.78
N GLU A 145 -11.90 16.72 3.05
CA GLU A 145 -11.56 17.95 2.33
C GLU A 145 -10.41 18.74 3.01
N ASP A 146 -9.95 18.33 4.19
CA ASP A 146 -8.97 19.06 5.01
C ASP A 146 -7.58 18.42 4.93
N PRO A 147 -6.58 19.11 4.30
CA PRO A 147 -5.22 18.59 4.21
C PRO A 147 -4.53 18.50 5.58
N PHE A 148 -4.85 19.37 6.54
CA PHE A 148 -4.28 19.33 7.88
C PHE A 148 -4.75 18.09 8.66
N LEU A 149 -6.05 17.79 8.61
CA LEU A 149 -6.59 16.57 9.17
C LEU A 149 -5.92 15.34 8.53
N GLY A 150 -5.79 15.34 7.20
CA GLY A 150 -5.10 14.28 6.47
C GLY A 150 -3.65 14.08 6.90
N TYR A 151 -2.92 15.16 7.10
CA TYR A 151 -1.54 15.13 7.59
C TYR A 151 -1.41 14.41 8.95
N ILE A 152 -2.28 14.77 9.90
CA ILE A 152 -2.27 14.16 11.25
C ILE A 152 -2.66 12.68 11.20
N LEU A 153 -3.75 12.36 10.51
CA LEU A 153 -4.31 11.01 10.49
C LEU A 153 -3.48 10.04 9.64
N ALA A 154 -2.87 10.51 8.56
CA ALA A 154 -1.99 9.67 7.73
C ALA A 154 -0.81 9.14 8.53
N GLY A 155 -0.16 10.00 9.33
CA GLY A 155 0.95 9.59 10.20
C GLY A 155 0.54 8.51 11.22
N ALA A 156 -0.64 8.64 11.81
CA ALA A 156 -1.17 7.65 12.75
C ALA A 156 -1.45 6.31 12.06
N ALA A 157 -2.10 6.32 10.90
CA ALA A 157 -2.36 5.11 10.12
C ALA A 157 -1.06 4.38 9.73
N VAL A 158 -0.07 5.12 9.24
CA VAL A 158 1.24 4.56 8.87
C VAL A 158 1.93 3.92 10.08
N ARG A 159 1.98 4.61 11.24
CA ARG A 159 2.55 4.02 12.46
C ARG A 159 1.83 2.74 12.87
N GLY A 160 0.50 2.75 12.81
CA GLY A 160 -0.30 1.56 13.13
C GLY A 160 0.05 0.37 12.23
N ILE A 161 0.05 0.56 10.91
CA ILE A 161 0.38 -0.49 9.94
C ILE A 161 1.81 -0.99 10.16
N GLN A 162 2.78 -0.08 10.27
CA GLN A 162 4.19 -0.44 10.39
C GLN A 162 4.54 -1.07 11.75
N SER A 163 3.77 -0.82 12.79
CA SER A 163 3.92 -1.50 14.09
C SER A 163 3.78 -3.02 13.99
N GLN A 164 3.12 -3.51 12.93
CA GLN A 164 2.91 -4.93 12.64
C GLN A 164 3.98 -5.52 11.71
N GLY A 165 5.02 -4.75 11.35
CA GLY A 165 6.07 -5.19 10.44
C GLY A 165 5.62 -5.27 8.98
N VAL A 166 4.61 -4.52 8.60
CA VAL A 166 4.10 -4.36 7.22
C VAL A 166 4.47 -2.96 6.74
N ILE A 167 4.98 -2.86 5.54
CA ILE A 167 5.29 -1.57 4.91
C ILE A 167 3.97 -0.89 4.53
N ALA A 168 3.78 0.35 5.00
CA ALA A 168 2.67 1.18 4.57
C ALA A 168 3.07 1.95 3.30
N ASN A 169 2.26 1.83 2.25
CA ASN A 169 2.42 2.56 1.00
C ASN A 169 1.26 3.54 0.86
N ALA A 170 1.45 4.74 1.39
CA ALA A 170 0.45 5.80 1.31
C ALA A 170 0.13 6.16 -0.15
N LYS A 171 -1.15 6.24 -0.49
CA LYS A 171 -1.63 6.46 -1.86
C LYS A 171 -2.79 7.45 -1.92
N HIS A 172 -2.97 8.14 -3.03
CA HIS A 172 -2.19 8.08 -4.25
C HIS A 172 -1.30 9.31 -4.33
N TRP A 173 -0.07 9.15 -4.74
CA TRP A 173 0.85 10.24 -4.96
C TRP A 173 0.85 10.61 -6.44
N VAL A 174 0.31 11.71 -6.87
CA VAL A 174 -0.56 12.69 -6.16
C VAL A 174 -1.82 12.84 -7.00
N ASN A 175 -2.92 13.22 -6.33
CA ASN A 175 -4.23 13.44 -6.95
C ASN A 175 -4.78 12.17 -7.64
N ASN A 176 -5.75 11.56 -7.09
CA ASN A 176 -6.58 10.57 -7.77
C ASN A 176 -8.03 11.00 -7.54
N ASN A 177 -8.43 12.02 -8.28
CA ASN A 177 -9.69 12.74 -8.07
C ASN A 177 -10.75 12.42 -9.11
N GLN A 178 -10.50 11.44 -9.97
CA GLN A 178 -11.46 10.93 -10.94
C GLN A 178 -11.26 9.44 -11.18
N GLU A 179 -12.29 8.64 -10.93
CA GLU A 179 -12.28 7.21 -11.22
C GLU A 179 -12.69 6.90 -12.66
N THR A 180 -13.64 7.68 -13.20
CA THR A 180 -14.08 7.53 -14.61
C THR A 180 -12.91 7.82 -15.55
N ASN A 181 -12.59 6.85 -16.41
CA ASN A 181 -11.45 6.91 -17.35
C ASN A 181 -10.10 7.20 -16.68
N ARG A 182 -9.89 6.75 -15.45
CA ARG A 182 -8.68 7.04 -14.66
C ARG A 182 -7.36 6.68 -15.34
N THR A 183 -7.38 5.76 -16.29
CA THR A 183 -6.18 5.33 -17.03
C THR A 183 -5.75 6.34 -18.10
N THR A 184 -6.59 7.29 -18.46
CA THR A 184 -6.36 8.26 -19.52
C THR A 184 -6.53 9.71 -19.08
N VAL A 185 -7.04 9.95 -17.86
CA VAL A 185 -7.23 11.30 -17.34
C VAL A 185 -5.88 11.98 -17.02
N ASN A 186 -5.77 13.24 -17.38
CA ASN A 186 -4.68 14.11 -16.96
C ASN A 186 -5.22 15.17 -16.01
N GLU A 187 -4.78 15.16 -14.75
CA GLU A 187 -5.17 16.14 -13.74
C GLU A 187 -4.20 17.32 -13.76
N ILE A 188 -4.70 18.48 -14.16
CA ILE A 188 -3.90 19.72 -14.21
C ILE A 188 -4.16 20.49 -12.93
N VAL A 189 -3.13 20.63 -12.11
CA VAL A 189 -3.15 21.37 -10.84
C VAL A 189 -2.04 22.40 -10.86
N ASP A 190 -2.37 23.68 -10.61
CA ASP A 190 -1.38 24.74 -10.53
C ASP A 190 -0.41 24.52 -9.37
N GLU A 191 0.77 25.13 -9.46
CA GLU A 191 1.87 24.89 -8.53
C GLU A 191 1.48 25.29 -7.10
N ARG A 192 0.83 26.42 -6.92
CA ARG A 192 0.41 26.89 -5.60
C ARG A 192 -0.56 25.91 -4.93
N THR A 193 -1.62 25.51 -5.62
CA THR A 193 -2.58 24.53 -5.11
C THR A 193 -1.90 23.19 -4.80
N ARG A 194 -0.94 22.79 -5.62
CA ARG A 194 -0.19 21.55 -5.39
C ARG A 194 0.58 21.59 -4.09
N PHE A 195 1.32 22.66 -3.82
CA PHE A 195 2.14 22.77 -2.61
C PHE A 195 1.33 23.13 -1.37
N GLU A 196 0.35 24.02 -1.49
CA GLU A 196 -0.40 24.49 -0.31
C GLU A 196 -1.51 23.53 0.11
N VAL A 197 -2.04 22.70 -0.79
CA VAL A 197 -3.18 21.86 -0.52
C VAL A 197 -2.87 20.38 -0.72
N SER A 198 -2.26 19.99 -1.83
CA SER A 198 -2.12 18.57 -2.18
C SER A 198 -0.91 17.88 -1.57
N TRP A 199 0.14 18.62 -1.19
CA TRP A 199 1.40 18.10 -0.69
C TRP A 199 1.60 18.25 0.82
N GLN A 200 0.67 18.80 1.55
CA GLN A 200 0.72 18.92 3.01
C GLN A 200 0.34 17.61 3.75
N LYS A 201 0.65 16.47 3.12
CA LYS A 201 0.29 15.16 3.65
C LYS A 201 1.49 14.38 4.13
#